data_84fd6482c23736aeb4caaf482762da43
#
_entry.id   84fd6482c23736aeb4caaf482762da43
#
_cell.length_a   1.000
_cell.length_b   1.000
_cell.length_c   1.000
_cell.angle_alpha   90.00
_cell.angle_beta   90.00
_cell.angle_gamma   90.00
#
_symmetry.space_group_name_H-M   'P 1'
#
loop_
_entity.id
_entity.type
_entity.pdbx_description
1 polymer ?
#
loop_
_entity_poly.entity_id
_entity_poly.type
_entity_poly.pdbx_seq_one_letter_code
_entity_poly.pdbx_strand_id
1 'polypeptide(L)'
;MSVLVTHLAPDFTKPAVLPDGSFNETFNFHTEISGKYAVLFFYPLDFTFVCPSEIIAHSHRAEEFRKRNVEVVGVSVDSQFTHYAWRNTAIDKGGIGPVGITLVSDVGGEIMHAYGVSHPDHVALRASFLIDKHGIVRHQVVNDLPLGRDVDEMLRMVDALQFHESHGEVCPAGWKSGEPGMKPSPEGVAEYLGNHAAAL
;
A
#
# COMPACT_ATOMS: atom_id res chain seq x y z
N MET A 1 -15.98 -6.12 -7.69
CA MET A 1 -14.64 -6.21 -7.04
C MET A 1 -13.83 -7.21 -7.85
N SER A 2 -12.67 -6.81 -8.36
CA SER A 2 -11.78 -7.70 -9.13
C SER A 2 -10.54 -7.99 -8.29
N VAL A 3 -10.08 -9.24 -8.33
CA VAL A 3 -8.76 -9.60 -7.79
C VAL A 3 -7.73 -9.18 -8.82
N LEU A 4 -6.83 -8.25 -8.46
CA LEU A 4 -5.77 -7.76 -9.34
C LEU A 4 -4.44 -8.50 -9.15
N VAL A 5 -4.33 -9.38 -8.14
CA VAL A 5 -3.11 -10.17 -7.92
C VAL A 5 -2.73 -10.93 -9.19
N THR A 6 -1.46 -10.87 -9.57
CA THR A 6 -0.85 -11.38 -10.81
C THR A 6 -1.13 -10.56 -12.08
N HIS A 7 -1.88 -9.47 -11.99
CA HIS A 7 -2.15 -8.58 -13.13
C HIS A 7 -1.36 -7.28 -13.02
N LEU A 8 -1.18 -6.61 -14.16
CA LEU A 8 -0.60 -5.27 -14.18
C LEU A 8 -1.51 -4.30 -13.42
N ALA A 9 -0.93 -3.51 -12.53
CA ALA A 9 -1.64 -2.46 -11.82
C ALA A 9 -2.18 -1.42 -12.81
N PRO A 10 -3.45 -1.02 -12.74
CA PRO A 10 -3.97 0.06 -13.59
C PRO A 10 -3.14 1.34 -13.42
N ASP A 11 -2.68 1.92 -14.53
CA ASP A 11 -1.96 3.20 -14.54
C ASP A 11 -2.93 4.38 -14.48
N PHE A 12 -2.43 5.50 -13.98
CA PHE A 12 -3.17 6.76 -13.94
C PHE A 12 -2.25 7.97 -13.95
N THR A 13 -2.78 9.10 -14.42
CA THR A 13 -2.13 10.42 -14.31
C THR A 13 -3.13 11.37 -13.68
N LYS A 14 -2.83 11.86 -12.49
CA LYS A 14 -3.71 12.71 -11.66
C LYS A 14 -2.91 13.73 -10.86
N PRO A 15 -3.52 14.83 -10.41
CA PRO A 15 -2.87 15.74 -9.46
C PRO A 15 -2.56 15.06 -8.13
N ALA A 16 -1.43 15.44 -7.54
CA ALA A 16 -0.97 14.92 -6.26
C ALA A 16 -0.30 15.99 -5.39
N VAL A 17 -0.27 15.76 -4.08
CA VAL A 17 0.59 16.46 -3.13
C VAL A 17 1.75 15.53 -2.77
N LEU A 18 2.98 15.99 -3.02
CA LEU A 18 4.20 15.22 -2.79
C LEU A 18 4.63 15.26 -1.31
N PRO A 19 5.57 14.40 -0.88
CA PRO A 19 6.04 14.36 0.51
C PRO A 19 6.60 15.68 1.04
N ASP A 20 7.15 16.53 0.18
CA ASP A 20 7.63 17.89 0.53
C ASP A 20 6.52 18.94 0.61
N GLY A 21 5.28 18.57 0.25
CA GLY A 21 4.13 19.45 0.22
C GLY A 21 3.95 20.21 -1.10
N SER A 22 4.79 20.00 -2.10
CA SER A 22 4.61 20.57 -3.44
C SER A 22 3.49 19.86 -4.20
N PHE A 23 2.91 20.56 -5.20
CA PHE A 23 1.93 19.98 -6.10
C PHE A 23 2.62 19.39 -7.33
N ASN A 24 2.16 18.20 -7.75
CA ASN A 24 2.44 17.63 -9.06
C ASN A 24 1.10 17.46 -9.79
N GLU A 25 0.81 18.31 -10.76
CA GLU A 25 -0.47 18.31 -11.49
C GLU A 25 -0.59 17.15 -12.49
N THR A 26 0.51 16.48 -12.78
CA THR A 26 0.61 15.39 -13.76
C THR A 26 1.33 14.17 -13.20
N PHE A 27 1.12 13.86 -11.92
CA PHE A 27 1.68 12.67 -11.28
C PHE A 27 1.21 11.43 -12.04
N ASN A 28 2.14 10.74 -12.72
CA ASN A 28 1.87 9.46 -13.39
C ASN A 28 2.40 8.32 -12.54
N PHE A 29 1.53 7.40 -12.16
CA PHE A 29 1.84 6.36 -11.20
C PHE A 29 2.94 5.40 -11.68
N HIS A 30 2.82 4.84 -12.90
CA HIS A 30 3.83 3.91 -13.42
C HIS A 30 5.20 4.57 -13.64
N THR A 31 5.23 5.84 -13.99
CA THR A 31 6.49 6.60 -14.12
C THR A 31 7.17 6.74 -12.77
N GLU A 32 6.43 7.08 -11.72
CA GLU A 32 6.98 7.32 -10.37
C GLU A 32 7.48 6.02 -9.70
N ILE A 33 6.83 4.90 -9.98
CA ILE A 33 7.23 3.60 -9.41
C ILE A 33 8.21 2.81 -10.29
N SER A 34 8.66 3.37 -11.42
CA SER A 34 9.54 2.68 -12.35
C SER A 34 10.82 2.16 -11.66
N GLY A 35 11.03 0.84 -11.70
CA GLY A 35 12.16 0.17 -11.03
C GLY A 35 12.05 0.08 -9.50
N LYS A 36 10.94 0.47 -8.92
CA LYS A 36 10.64 0.37 -7.49
C LYS A 36 9.49 -0.60 -7.25
N TYR A 37 9.33 -1.02 -6.00
CA TYR A 37 8.05 -1.54 -5.52
C TYR A 37 7.14 -0.37 -5.14
N ALA A 38 5.83 -0.64 -5.05
CA ALA A 38 4.90 0.35 -4.56
C ALA A 38 3.88 -0.26 -3.59
N VAL A 39 3.49 0.55 -2.61
CA VAL A 39 2.27 0.34 -1.84
C VAL A 39 1.31 1.45 -2.23
N LEU A 40 0.30 1.09 -3.01
CA LEU A 40 -0.82 1.96 -3.36
C LEU A 40 -1.96 1.68 -2.41
N PHE A 41 -2.39 2.68 -1.62
CA PHE A 41 -3.51 2.48 -0.71
C PHE A 41 -4.61 3.50 -0.94
N PHE A 42 -5.85 3.03 -0.84
CA PHE A 42 -7.06 3.83 -0.96
C PHE A 42 -7.66 4.07 0.42
N TYR A 43 -8.22 5.24 0.61
CA TYR A 43 -8.98 5.60 1.81
C TYR A 43 -10.21 6.44 1.43
N PRO A 44 -11.28 6.45 2.25
CA PRO A 44 -12.54 7.09 1.86
C PRO A 44 -12.45 8.59 1.60
N LEU A 45 -12.12 9.38 2.63
CA LEU A 45 -12.16 10.85 2.60
C LEU A 45 -11.17 11.46 3.58
N ASP A 46 -10.66 12.65 3.24
CA ASP A 46 -9.96 13.55 4.14
C ASP A 46 -10.86 14.03 5.29
N PHE A 47 -10.25 14.49 6.37
CA PHE A 47 -10.94 15.05 7.55
C PHE A 47 -12.03 14.14 8.18
N THR A 48 -11.81 12.80 8.13
CA THR A 48 -12.70 11.80 8.71
C THR A 48 -12.09 11.14 9.95
N PHE A 49 -12.50 9.92 10.30
CA PHE A 49 -12.22 9.33 11.62
C PHE A 49 -11.06 8.34 11.62
N VAL A 50 -11.09 7.30 10.77
CA VAL A 50 -10.06 6.27 10.70
C VAL A 50 -8.90 6.71 9.79
N CYS A 51 -9.20 7.44 8.70
CA CYS A 51 -8.24 7.80 7.66
C CYS A 51 -6.99 8.52 8.18
N PRO A 52 -7.07 9.52 9.10
CA PRO A 52 -5.87 10.17 9.61
C PRO A 52 -4.93 9.19 10.32
N SER A 53 -5.46 8.21 11.06
CA SER A 53 -4.63 7.23 11.75
C SER A 53 -3.84 6.34 10.79
N GLU A 54 -4.45 5.93 9.66
CA GLU A 54 -3.79 5.12 8.64
C GLU A 54 -2.70 5.91 7.89
N ILE A 55 -2.99 7.16 7.51
CA ILE A 55 -2.03 8.01 6.79
C ILE A 55 -0.83 8.34 7.67
N ILE A 56 -1.06 8.70 8.93
CA ILE A 56 0.02 8.95 9.89
C ILE A 56 0.84 7.66 10.12
N ALA A 57 0.19 6.49 10.23
CA ALA A 57 0.88 5.22 10.38
C ALA A 57 1.78 4.90 9.17
N HIS A 58 1.31 5.12 7.94
CA HIS A 58 2.13 4.99 6.73
C HIS A 58 3.28 6.01 6.72
N SER A 59 3.02 7.25 7.10
CA SER A 59 4.04 8.30 7.18
C SER A 59 5.14 7.96 8.19
N HIS A 60 4.80 7.45 9.36
CA HIS A 60 5.79 7.01 10.37
C HIS A 60 6.66 5.86 9.87
N ARG A 61 6.19 5.06 8.93
CA ARG A 61 6.91 3.94 8.33
C ARG A 61 7.50 4.25 6.95
N ALA A 62 7.33 5.48 6.46
CA ALA A 62 7.79 5.87 5.12
C ALA A 62 9.28 5.59 4.91
N GLU A 63 10.12 5.79 5.93
CA GLU A 63 11.54 5.49 5.85
C GLU A 63 11.82 3.98 5.75
N GLU A 64 11.05 3.15 6.46
CA GLU A 64 11.17 1.69 6.39
C GLU A 64 10.75 1.16 5.00
N PHE A 65 9.73 1.76 4.38
CA PHE A 65 9.37 1.49 3.00
C PHE A 65 10.47 1.91 2.02
N ARG A 66 11.04 3.12 2.18
CA ARG A 66 12.12 3.61 1.32
C ARG A 66 13.38 2.74 1.38
N LYS A 67 13.79 2.26 2.58
CA LYS A 67 14.91 1.32 2.73
C LYS A 67 14.72 0.03 1.93
N ARG A 68 13.48 -0.37 1.67
CA ARG A 68 13.08 -1.53 0.85
C ARG A 68 12.83 -1.20 -0.61
N ASN A 69 13.18 0.02 -1.04
CA ASN A 69 12.90 0.55 -2.38
C ASN A 69 11.40 0.52 -2.72
N VAL A 70 10.55 0.89 -1.76
CA VAL A 70 9.08 0.94 -1.91
C VAL A 70 8.62 2.38 -1.89
N GLU A 71 7.84 2.78 -2.90
CA GLU A 71 7.10 4.03 -2.93
C GLU A 71 5.72 3.83 -2.29
N VAL A 72 5.30 4.79 -1.44
CA VAL A 72 3.98 4.74 -0.76
C VAL A 72 3.11 5.87 -1.30
N VAL A 73 1.95 5.50 -1.84
CA VAL A 73 1.01 6.42 -2.48
C VAL A 73 -0.39 6.21 -1.91
N GLY A 74 -0.97 7.26 -1.33
CA GLY A 74 -2.36 7.28 -0.87
C GLY A 74 -3.28 7.92 -1.91
N VAL A 75 -4.51 7.41 -2.03
CA VAL A 75 -5.52 7.88 -2.99
C VAL A 75 -6.87 8.03 -2.30
N SER A 76 -7.52 9.17 -2.49
CA SER A 76 -8.93 9.36 -2.15
C SER A 76 -9.65 10.23 -3.19
N VAL A 77 -10.96 10.34 -3.08
CA VAL A 77 -11.78 11.16 -3.99
C VAL A 77 -11.67 12.67 -3.72
N ASP A 78 -10.84 13.08 -2.75
CA ASP A 78 -10.61 14.48 -2.45
C ASP A 78 -9.69 15.14 -3.50
N SER A 79 -9.74 16.46 -3.57
CA SER A 79 -8.85 17.24 -4.40
C SER A 79 -7.44 17.36 -3.78
N GLN A 80 -6.42 17.61 -4.61
CA GLN A 80 -5.08 17.94 -4.13
C GLN A 80 -5.06 19.15 -3.17
N PHE A 81 -6.00 20.07 -3.31
CA PHE A 81 -6.14 21.23 -2.42
C PHE A 81 -6.65 20.82 -1.05
N THR A 82 -7.56 19.84 -0.96
CA THR A 82 -8.05 19.27 0.29
C THR A 82 -6.91 18.51 0.99
N HIS A 83 -6.18 17.66 0.28
CA HIS A 83 -4.99 16.97 0.79
C HIS A 83 -3.96 17.95 1.36
N TYR A 84 -3.68 19.03 0.62
CA TYR A 84 -2.76 20.07 1.06
C TYR A 84 -3.25 20.79 2.34
N ALA A 85 -4.54 21.14 2.38
CA ALA A 85 -5.13 21.76 3.57
C ALA A 85 -5.07 20.83 4.79
N TRP A 86 -5.38 19.55 4.60
CA TRP A 86 -5.36 18.56 5.67
C TRP A 86 -3.93 18.30 6.20
N ARG A 87 -2.96 18.22 5.31
CA ARG A 87 -1.54 18.14 5.63
C ARG A 87 -1.04 19.33 6.45
N ASN A 88 -1.58 20.52 6.22
CA ASN A 88 -1.22 21.75 6.94
C ASN A 88 -2.07 21.99 8.20
N THR A 89 -3.01 21.11 8.49
CA THR A 89 -3.79 21.13 9.73
C THR A 89 -3.05 20.35 10.82
N ALA A 90 -3.00 20.91 12.03
CA ALA A 90 -2.34 20.27 13.16
C ALA A 90 -3.05 18.96 13.56
N ILE A 91 -2.29 17.95 14.00
CA ILE A 91 -2.80 16.62 14.33
C ILE A 91 -3.85 16.70 15.47
N ASP A 92 -3.61 17.52 16.49
CA ASP A 92 -4.53 17.75 17.61
C ASP A 92 -5.82 18.50 17.22
N LYS A 93 -5.91 18.94 15.96
CA LYS A 93 -7.10 19.55 15.34
C LYS A 93 -7.72 18.71 14.23
N GLY A 94 -7.40 17.40 14.19
CA GLY A 94 -7.93 16.48 13.20
C GLY A 94 -7.19 16.50 11.84
N GLY A 95 -6.06 17.19 11.77
CA GLY A 95 -5.15 17.15 10.63
C GLY A 95 -4.24 15.91 10.62
N ILE A 96 -3.44 15.78 9.57
CA ILE A 96 -2.44 14.71 9.46
C ILE A 96 -1.00 15.23 9.62
N GLY A 97 -0.82 16.56 9.64
CA GLY A 97 0.52 17.16 9.69
C GLY A 97 1.34 16.90 8.42
N PRO A 98 2.62 17.26 8.40
CA PRO A 98 3.50 17.03 7.26
C PRO A 98 3.84 15.54 7.13
N VAL A 99 3.06 14.82 6.32
CA VAL A 99 3.26 13.37 6.05
C VAL A 99 4.31 13.14 4.97
N GLY A 100 5.11 12.11 5.14
CA GLY A 100 6.22 11.74 4.26
C GLY A 100 5.84 10.83 3.09
N ILE A 101 4.60 10.87 2.63
CA ILE A 101 4.05 10.06 1.54
C ILE A 101 3.30 10.95 0.53
N THR A 102 3.14 10.45 -0.70
CA THR A 102 2.35 11.13 -1.75
C THR A 102 0.86 10.90 -1.54
N LEU A 103 0.04 11.95 -1.72
CA LEU A 103 -1.42 11.87 -1.71
C LEU A 103 -1.97 12.29 -3.07
N VAL A 104 -2.67 11.38 -3.74
CA VAL A 104 -3.22 11.55 -5.10
C VAL A 104 -4.70 11.85 -5.04
N SER A 105 -5.11 12.83 -5.83
CA SER A 105 -6.50 13.24 -6.01
C SER A 105 -7.21 12.34 -7.03
N ASP A 106 -8.26 11.63 -6.61
CA ASP A 106 -9.13 10.85 -7.48
C ASP A 106 -10.55 11.47 -7.58
N VAL A 107 -10.62 12.79 -7.76
CA VAL A 107 -11.90 13.47 -8.02
C VAL A 107 -12.57 12.86 -9.24
N GLY A 108 -13.78 12.31 -9.05
CA GLY A 108 -14.49 11.54 -10.09
C GLY A 108 -14.36 10.02 -9.93
N GLY A 109 -13.43 9.50 -9.11
CA GLY A 109 -13.37 8.09 -8.73
C GLY A 109 -12.85 7.14 -9.81
N GLU A 110 -12.14 7.64 -10.82
CA GLU A 110 -11.65 6.83 -11.94
C GLU A 110 -10.63 5.78 -11.49
N ILE A 111 -9.73 6.15 -10.55
CA ILE A 111 -8.72 5.23 -10.03
C ILE A 111 -9.38 4.15 -9.17
N MET A 112 -10.25 4.52 -8.22
CA MET A 112 -10.94 3.54 -7.38
C MET A 112 -11.80 2.57 -8.18
N HIS A 113 -12.39 3.03 -9.31
CA HIS A 113 -13.13 2.17 -10.24
C HIS A 113 -12.19 1.19 -10.96
N ALA A 114 -11.05 1.66 -11.47
CA ALA A 114 -10.07 0.82 -12.16
C ALA A 114 -9.51 -0.29 -11.24
N TYR A 115 -9.31 0.04 -9.96
CA TYR A 115 -8.86 -0.93 -8.94
C TYR A 115 -9.98 -1.76 -8.32
N GLY A 116 -11.25 -1.51 -8.69
CA GLY A 116 -12.41 -2.27 -8.23
C GLY A 116 -12.73 -2.11 -6.74
N VAL A 117 -12.40 -0.96 -6.15
CA VAL A 117 -12.54 -0.68 -4.71
C VAL A 117 -13.56 0.42 -4.40
N SER A 118 -14.47 0.68 -5.32
CA SER A 118 -15.54 1.68 -5.13
C SER A 118 -16.58 1.20 -4.11
N HIS A 119 -16.96 2.06 -3.18
CA HIS A 119 -18.09 1.89 -2.29
C HIS A 119 -19.35 2.55 -2.89
N PRO A 120 -20.59 2.09 -2.58
CA PRO A 120 -21.83 2.73 -3.04
C PRO A 120 -21.97 4.23 -2.72
N ASP A 121 -21.37 4.70 -1.64
CA ASP A 121 -21.36 6.11 -1.24
C ASP A 121 -20.37 6.98 -2.04
N HIS A 122 -19.88 6.49 -3.19
CA HIS A 122 -18.95 7.19 -4.06
C HIS A 122 -17.58 7.53 -3.43
N VAL A 123 -17.14 6.74 -2.49
CA VAL A 123 -15.79 6.79 -1.88
C VAL A 123 -15.06 5.48 -2.12
N ALA A 124 -13.77 5.44 -1.86
CA ALA A 124 -13.01 4.20 -1.91
C ALA A 124 -13.18 3.38 -0.62
N LEU A 125 -13.21 2.06 -0.73
CA LEU A 125 -12.95 1.14 0.37
C LEU A 125 -11.50 1.29 0.87
N ARG A 126 -11.21 0.78 2.08
CA ARG A 126 -9.84 0.78 2.61
C ARG A 126 -9.04 -0.35 1.97
N ALA A 127 -8.52 -0.10 0.79
CA ALA A 127 -7.74 -1.08 0.04
C ALA A 127 -6.26 -0.74 0.02
N SER A 128 -5.40 -1.76 0.01
CA SER A 128 -3.96 -1.62 -0.22
C SER A 128 -3.49 -2.67 -1.20
N PHE A 129 -2.59 -2.27 -2.09
CA PHE A 129 -1.99 -3.11 -3.13
C PHE A 129 -0.47 -3.02 -3.01
N LEU A 130 0.20 -4.17 -2.90
CA LEU A 130 1.64 -4.29 -3.08
C LEU A 130 1.92 -4.58 -4.55
N ILE A 131 2.73 -3.75 -5.17
CA ILE A 131 3.07 -3.80 -6.60
C ILE A 131 4.57 -3.98 -6.72
N ASP A 132 4.99 -4.92 -7.57
CA ASP A 132 6.41 -5.19 -7.79
C ASP A 132 7.07 -4.22 -8.81
N LYS A 133 8.38 -4.38 -9.02
CA LYS A 133 9.19 -3.55 -9.94
C LYS A 133 8.77 -3.61 -11.41
N HIS A 134 7.93 -4.59 -11.76
CA HIS A 134 7.37 -4.77 -13.11
C HIS A 134 5.95 -4.23 -13.23
N GLY A 135 5.43 -3.60 -12.16
CA GLY A 135 4.08 -3.05 -12.11
C GLY A 135 3.01 -4.12 -11.85
N ILE A 136 3.38 -5.34 -11.45
CA ILE A 136 2.44 -6.42 -11.20
C ILE A 136 1.99 -6.40 -9.74
N VAL A 137 0.67 -6.46 -9.52
CA VAL A 137 0.10 -6.58 -8.17
C VAL A 137 0.44 -7.96 -7.58
N ARG A 138 1.07 -7.99 -6.40
CA ARG A 138 1.50 -9.22 -5.72
C ARG A 138 0.68 -9.55 -4.47
N HIS A 139 0.10 -8.53 -3.86
CA HIS A 139 -0.77 -8.69 -2.70
C HIS A 139 -1.83 -7.61 -2.72
N GLN A 140 -3.03 -7.92 -2.22
CA GLN A 140 -4.07 -6.92 -1.97
C GLN A 140 -4.84 -7.26 -0.70
N VAL A 141 -5.25 -6.23 0.02
CA VAL A 141 -6.18 -6.30 1.13
C VAL A 141 -7.25 -5.24 0.95
N VAL A 142 -8.50 -5.58 1.25
CA VAL A 142 -9.63 -4.66 1.16
C VAL A 142 -10.48 -4.81 2.42
N ASN A 143 -10.55 -3.74 3.21
CA ASN A 143 -11.36 -3.66 4.42
C ASN A 143 -12.59 -2.78 4.19
N ASP A 144 -13.64 -3.05 4.94
CA ASP A 144 -14.78 -2.16 5.08
C ASP A 144 -14.40 -0.85 5.78
N LEU A 145 -15.25 0.17 5.62
CA LEU A 145 -14.97 1.55 6.04
C LEU A 145 -14.59 1.71 7.54
N PRO A 146 -15.17 0.95 8.52
CA PRO A 146 -14.82 1.10 9.93
C PRO A 146 -13.52 0.39 10.33
N LEU A 147 -12.89 -0.39 9.46
CA LEU A 147 -11.78 -1.29 9.80
C LEU A 147 -10.44 -0.75 9.25
N GLY A 148 -9.66 -0.09 10.09
CA GLY A 148 -8.29 0.35 9.76
C GLY A 148 -7.36 -0.82 9.44
N ARG A 149 -6.35 -0.57 8.60
CA ARG A 149 -5.36 -1.56 8.16
C ARG A 149 -4.14 -1.57 9.08
N ASP A 150 -3.48 -2.72 9.14
CA ASP A 150 -2.17 -2.87 9.77
C ASP A 150 -1.07 -2.57 8.73
N VAL A 151 -0.32 -1.48 8.96
CA VAL A 151 0.78 -1.06 8.07
C VAL A 151 2.00 -1.96 8.22
N ASP A 152 2.21 -2.55 9.40
CA ASP A 152 3.33 -3.47 9.65
C ASP A 152 3.12 -4.80 8.94
N GLU A 153 1.85 -5.24 8.75
CA GLU A 153 1.53 -6.38 7.89
C GLU A 153 1.90 -6.10 6.42
N MET A 154 1.71 -4.88 5.93
CA MET A 154 2.13 -4.53 4.58
C MET A 154 3.66 -4.54 4.44
N LEU A 155 4.41 -4.06 5.44
CA LEU A 155 5.87 -4.19 5.48
C LEU A 155 6.31 -5.65 5.48
N ARG A 156 5.64 -6.50 6.26
CA ARG A 156 5.88 -7.94 6.28
C ARG A 156 5.68 -8.56 4.89
N MET A 157 4.64 -8.17 4.15
CA MET A 157 4.38 -8.65 2.80
C MET A 157 5.43 -8.17 1.79
N VAL A 158 5.96 -6.95 1.95
CA VAL A 158 7.10 -6.45 1.16
C VAL A 158 8.33 -7.33 1.41
N ASP A 159 8.65 -7.59 2.68
CA ASP A 159 9.80 -8.43 3.05
C ASP A 159 9.66 -9.86 2.49
N ALA A 160 8.46 -10.44 2.58
CA ALA A 160 8.16 -11.77 2.04
C ALA A 160 8.32 -11.83 0.51
N LEU A 161 7.83 -10.81 -0.21
CA LEU A 161 8.00 -10.73 -1.67
C LEU A 161 9.48 -10.65 -2.06
N GLN A 162 10.23 -9.75 -1.43
CA GLN A 162 11.65 -9.55 -1.71
C GLN A 162 12.50 -10.77 -1.33
N PHE A 163 12.14 -11.46 -0.25
CA PHE A 163 12.78 -12.72 0.14
C PHE A 163 12.57 -13.78 -0.95
N HIS A 164 11.32 -13.99 -1.38
CA HIS A 164 11.02 -14.93 -2.46
C HIS A 164 11.80 -14.62 -3.74
N GLU A 165 11.81 -13.35 -4.16
CA GLU A 165 12.52 -12.93 -5.39
C GLU A 165 14.04 -13.13 -5.30
N SER A 166 14.64 -12.98 -4.11
CA SER A 166 16.09 -13.09 -3.91
C SER A 166 16.57 -14.52 -3.67
N HIS A 167 15.75 -15.38 -3.07
CA HIS A 167 16.15 -16.74 -2.64
C HIS A 167 15.49 -17.84 -3.46
N GLY A 168 14.37 -17.57 -4.18
CA GLY A 168 13.58 -18.59 -4.87
C GLY A 168 12.81 -19.53 -3.91
N GLU A 169 12.91 -19.30 -2.61
CA GLU A 169 12.15 -20.03 -1.59
C GLU A 169 10.76 -19.40 -1.41
N VAL A 170 9.82 -20.18 -0.87
CA VAL A 170 8.48 -19.67 -0.54
C VAL A 170 8.39 -19.32 0.93
N CYS A 171 7.54 -18.33 1.22
CA CYS A 171 7.28 -17.87 2.58
C CYS A 171 6.11 -18.66 3.18
N PRO A 172 6.32 -19.43 4.25
CA PRO A 172 5.26 -20.14 4.95
C PRO A 172 4.24 -19.21 5.61
N ALA A 173 3.17 -19.77 6.15
CA ALA A 173 2.15 -19.02 6.88
C ALA A 173 2.80 -18.21 8.01
N GLY A 174 2.45 -16.90 8.10
CA GLY A 174 2.94 -16.01 9.14
C GLY A 174 4.43 -15.62 9.04
N TRP A 175 5.16 -16.04 7.99
CA TRP A 175 6.59 -15.78 7.81
C TRP A 175 6.96 -14.31 8.08
N LYS A 176 8.07 -14.10 8.75
CA LYS A 176 8.65 -12.79 9.04
C LYS A 176 10.12 -12.74 8.60
N SER A 177 10.60 -11.54 8.33
CA SER A 177 12.01 -11.33 7.98
C SER A 177 12.94 -11.93 9.03
N GLY A 178 13.93 -12.71 8.57
CA GLY A 178 14.87 -13.45 9.41
C GLY A 178 14.46 -14.88 9.75
N GLU A 179 13.23 -15.29 9.44
CA GLU A 179 12.78 -16.68 9.58
C GLU A 179 13.15 -17.51 8.34
N PRO A 180 13.28 -18.85 8.49
CA PRO A 180 13.59 -19.72 7.37
C PRO A 180 12.47 -19.74 6.35
N GLY A 181 12.84 -19.71 5.05
CA GLY A 181 11.93 -20.02 3.96
C GLY A 181 11.72 -21.53 3.79
N MET A 182 10.91 -21.89 2.83
CA MET A 182 10.65 -23.29 2.49
C MET A 182 10.99 -23.51 1.01
N LYS A 183 11.80 -24.54 0.72
CA LYS A 183 12.08 -24.91 -0.68
C LYS A 183 10.80 -25.45 -1.33
N PRO A 184 10.44 -25.01 -2.54
CA PRO A 184 9.23 -25.45 -3.24
C PRO A 184 9.42 -26.84 -3.87
N SER A 185 9.69 -27.85 -3.04
CA SER A 185 9.79 -29.26 -3.42
C SER A 185 9.18 -30.15 -2.33
N PRO A 186 8.75 -31.39 -2.67
CA PRO A 186 8.22 -32.32 -1.65
C PRO A 186 9.15 -32.55 -0.46
N GLU A 187 10.47 -32.66 -0.72
CA GLU A 187 11.49 -32.85 0.30
C GLU A 187 11.64 -31.59 1.16
N GLY A 188 11.66 -30.40 0.55
CA GLY A 188 11.74 -29.13 1.26
C GLY A 188 10.54 -28.86 2.15
N VAL A 189 9.35 -29.22 1.68
CA VAL A 189 8.11 -29.16 2.49
C VAL A 189 8.18 -30.11 3.68
N ALA A 190 8.62 -31.37 3.45
CA ALA A 190 8.75 -32.36 4.53
C ALA A 190 9.77 -31.94 5.59
N GLU A 191 10.93 -31.40 5.18
CA GLU A 191 11.96 -30.85 6.06
C GLU A 191 11.42 -29.68 6.89
N TYR A 192 10.80 -28.71 6.23
CA TYR A 192 10.26 -27.53 6.90
C TYR A 192 9.18 -27.90 7.93
N LEU A 193 8.19 -28.70 7.52
CA LEU A 193 7.10 -29.10 8.42
C LEU A 193 7.59 -30.00 9.56
N GLY A 194 8.57 -30.87 9.30
CA GLY A 194 9.17 -31.69 10.36
C GLY A 194 9.78 -30.87 11.51
N ASN A 195 10.28 -29.66 11.18
CA ASN A 195 10.94 -28.79 12.15
C ASN A 195 10.00 -27.71 12.73
N HIS A 196 8.95 -27.31 12.01
CA HIS A 196 8.19 -26.09 12.34
C HIS A 196 6.69 -26.28 12.51
N ALA A 197 6.10 -27.41 12.11
CA ALA A 197 4.64 -27.58 12.11
C ALA A 197 3.95 -27.33 13.47
N ALA A 198 4.63 -27.59 14.57
CA ALA A 198 4.09 -27.37 15.91
C ALA A 198 3.99 -25.90 16.31
N ALA A 199 4.65 -24.99 15.56
CA ALA A 199 4.69 -23.55 15.82
C ALA A 199 3.83 -22.73 14.81
N LEU A 200 3.19 -23.38 13.84
CA LEU A 200 2.35 -22.75 12.81
C LEU A 200 0.95 -22.42 13.33
#